data_730274a742d9b5de4d33b3ca7a03381f
#
_entry.id   730274a742d9b5de4d33b3ca7a03381f
#
_cell.length_a   1.000
_cell.length_b   1.000
_cell.length_c   1.000
_cell.angle_alpha   90.00
_cell.angle_beta   90.00
_cell.angle_gamma   90.00
#
_symmetry.space_group_name_H-M   'P 1'
#
loop_
_entity.id
_entity.type
_entity.pdbx_description
1 polymer ?
#
loop_
_entity_poly.entity_id
_entity_poly.type
_entity_poly.pdbx_seq_one_letter_code
_entity_poly.pdbx_strand_id
1 'polypeptide(L)'
;IKAXTQPLDEVICDKLSHIYNYETGAWAMLSGVSLRLANGTNGILQASDITANILPDFDWNPNTKLVCVENTVNKGGGAVYPIETLKEISAACKQNNLLLHCDGARIFNALTTTQSNANVLHGIFDSISVCISKGLGAPVGSLLAGKKDFIKKCRKIRKALGGGMRQSGYLAAACIYALDNHIERLQQDHLNAQKLGTALQNCSLVKSVLPTQTNIVIFEVDNSQTFAQLLLQNNIRVQPFSPTQVRMVTHLDISENEIKRVCSVLEKL
;
A
#
# COMPACT_ATOMS: atom_id res chain seq x y z
N ILE A 1 8.77 -2.09 11.42
CA ILE A 1 9.03 -3.39 12.08
C ILE A 1 10.11 -3.23 13.15
N LYS A 2 11.37 -2.91 12.81
CA LYS A 2 12.53 -2.86 13.73
C LYS A 2 12.28 -2.13 15.05
N ALA A 3 11.43 -1.14 15.06
CA ALA A 3 11.12 -0.39 16.30
C ALA A 3 10.09 -1.08 17.19
N UNK A 4 9.31 -1.94 16.60
CA UNK A 4 8.34 -2.56 17.15
C UNK A 4 8.62 -3.81 17.63
N THR A 5 9.70 -4.45 17.24
CA THR A 5 9.97 -5.87 17.48
C THR A 5 11.40 -6.13 17.95
N GLN A 6 11.68 -7.36 18.34
CA GLN A 6 13.02 -7.86 18.68
C GLN A 6 13.22 -9.21 18.00
N PRO A 7 14.45 -9.72 17.93
CA PRO A 7 14.69 -11.08 17.41
C PRO A 7 13.80 -12.11 18.11
N LEU A 8 13.34 -13.10 17.36
CA LEU A 8 12.40 -14.17 17.75
C LEU A 8 10.94 -13.74 17.79
N ASP A 9 10.64 -12.46 17.53
CA ASP A 9 9.24 -12.05 17.34
C ASP A 9 8.75 -12.41 15.93
N GLU A 10 7.43 -12.49 15.80
CA GLU A 10 6.74 -12.75 14.54
C GLU A 10 5.78 -11.60 14.21
N VAL A 11 5.66 -11.31 12.91
CA VAL A 11 4.77 -10.25 12.40
C VAL A 11 3.72 -10.90 11.49
N ILE A 12 2.45 -10.68 11.79
CA ILE A 12 1.35 -11.12 10.92
C ILE A 12 1.14 -10.06 9.84
N CYS A 13 1.06 -10.48 8.57
CA CYS A 13 0.69 -9.60 7.45
C CYS A 13 0.02 -10.43 6.36
N ASP A 14 -0.65 -9.76 5.43
CA ASP A 14 -1.21 -10.47 4.26
C ASP A 14 -0.09 -10.88 3.30
N LYS A 15 -0.28 -12.00 2.59
CA LYS A 15 0.68 -12.51 1.60
C LYS A 15 0.92 -11.53 0.44
N LEU A 16 -0.01 -10.60 0.17
CA LEU A 16 0.14 -9.56 -0.85
C LEU A 16 0.85 -8.31 -0.33
N SER A 17 1.13 -8.22 0.97
CA SER A 17 1.72 -7.03 1.59
C SER A 17 3.06 -6.65 0.97
N HIS A 18 3.30 -5.36 0.80
CA HIS A 18 4.55 -4.79 0.28
C HIS A 18 5.75 -5.23 1.13
N ILE A 19 5.59 -5.23 2.45
CA ILE A 19 6.68 -5.59 3.38
C ILE A 19 7.19 -7.01 3.14
N TYR A 20 6.34 -7.92 2.67
CA TYR A 20 6.74 -9.30 2.34
C TYR A 20 7.37 -9.37 0.95
N ASN A 21 6.72 -8.73 -0.05
CA ASN A 21 7.03 -8.96 -1.46
C ASN A 21 8.18 -8.10 -2.00
N TYR A 22 8.45 -6.90 -1.41
CA TYR A 22 9.30 -5.91 -2.07
C TYR A 22 10.41 -5.32 -1.19
N GLU A 23 10.64 -5.87 0.01
CA GLU A 23 11.63 -5.33 0.94
C GLU A 23 12.87 -6.23 1.08
N THR A 24 13.11 -7.09 0.09
CA THR A 24 14.32 -7.94 -0.01
C THR A 24 14.67 -8.71 1.27
N GLY A 25 13.65 -9.09 2.06
CA GLY A 25 13.88 -9.79 3.34
C GLY A 25 14.45 -8.90 4.44
N ALA A 26 14.34 -7.57 4.32
CA ALA A 26 14.87 -6.64 5.31
C ALA A 26 14.26 -6.85 6.71
N TRP A 27 13.03 -7.36 6.78
CA TRP A 27 12.39 -7.71 8.06
C TRP A 27 13.20 -8.77 8.81
N ALA A 28 13.75 -9.76 8.11
CA ALA A 28 14.62 -10.77 8.72
C ALA A 28 16.01 -10.19 9.02
N MET A 29 16.64 -9.57 8.02
CA MET A 29 18.02 -9.07 8.13
C MET A 29 18.17 -8.00 9.22
N LEU A 30 17.24 -7.02 9.25
CA LEU A 30 17.38 -5.87 10.15
C LEU A 30 16.71 -6.09 11.50
N SER A 31 15.63 -6.87 11.55
CA SER A 31 14.83 -7.00 12.76
C SER A 31 14.95 -8.37 13.45
N GLY A 32 15.37 -9.40 12.71
CA GLY A 32 15.48 -10.76 13.23
C GLY A 32 14.13 -11.42 13.48
N VAL A 33 13.10 -11.03 12.70
CA VAL A 33 11.74 -11.54 12.89
C VAL A 33 11.34 -12.49 11.77
N SER A 34 10.33 -13.32 12.02
CA SER A 34 9.63 -14.08 10.98
C SER A 34 8.36 -13.33 10.56
N LEU A 35 7.86 -13.67 9.38
CA LEU A 35 6.54 -13.20 8.94
C LEU A 35 5.57 -14.39 8.89
N ARG A 36 4.37 -14.18 9.41
CA ARG A 36 3.25 -15.10 9.29
C ARG A 36 2.28 -14.53 8.27
N LEU A 37 2.10 -15.27 7.19
CA LEU A 37 1.31 -14.79 6.05
C LEU A 37 -0.13 -15.25 6.18
N ALA A 38 -1.04 -14.29 6.28
CA ALA A 38 -2.49 -14.53 6.25
C ALA A 38 -3.02 -14.33 4.81
N ASN A 39 -4.26 -14.73 4.56
CA ASN A 39 -4.86 -14.75 3.24
C ASN A 39 -6.16 -13.92 3.22
N GLY A 40 -6.02 -12.61 3.09
CA GLY A 40 -7.17 -11.72 2.94
C GLY A 40 -7.67 -11.65 1.49
N THR A 41 -8.88 -11.18 1.33
CA THR A 41 -9.45 -10.94 -0.01
C THR A 41 -8.83 -9.65 -0.58
N ASN A 42 -8.10 -9.76 -1.68
CA ASN A 42 -7.34 -8.66 -2.27
C ASN A 42 -6.40 -7.98 -1.24
N GLY A 43 -5.92 -8.78 -0.28
CA GLY A 43 -5.00 -8.29 0.76
C GLY A 43 -5.68 -7.61 1.96
N ILE A 44 -7.02 -7.60 1.99
CA ILE A 44 -7.80 -7.06 3.11
C ILE A 44 -8.02 -8.17 4.13
N LEU A 45 -7.36 -8.09 5.26
CA LEU A 45 -7.53 -9.03 6.38
C LEU A 45 -8.75 -8.66 7.23
N GLN A 46 -9.29 -9.65 7.93
CA GLN A 46 -10.33 -9.48 8.93
C GLN A 46 -9.75 -9.74 10.34
N ALA A 47 -10.45 -9.32 11.38
CA ALA A 47 -10.02 -9.60 12.76
C ALA A 47 -9.84 -11.10 13.02
N SER A 48 -10.71 -11.94 12.42
CA SER A 48 -10.59 -13.39 12.50
C SER A 48 -9.31 -13.93 11.88
N ASP A 49 -8.82 -13.30 10.80
CA ASP A 49 -7.55 -13.70 10.17
C ASP A 49 -6.38 -13.43 11.13
N ILE A 50 -6.46 -12.34 11.90
CA ILE A 50 -5.44 -12.02 12.88
C ILE A 50 -5.45 -13.07 14.01
N THR A 51 -6.62 -13.29 14.63
CA THR A 51 -6.72 -14.18 15.80
C THR A 51 -6.36 -15.63 15.44
N ALA A 52 -6.72 -16.09 14.24
CA ALA A 52 -6.38 -17.43 13.76
C ALA A 52 -4.87 -17.63 13.52
N ASN A 53 -4.11 -16.55 13.42
CA ASN A 53 -2.67 -16.59 13.14
C ASN A 53 -1.80 -16.27 14.36
N ILE A 54 -2.40 -16.08 15.55
CA ILE A 54 -1.64 -15.88 16.79
C ILE A 54 -1.16 -17.25 17.28
N LEU A 55 0.14 -17.38 17.46
CA LEU A 55 0.70 -18.64 17.96
C LEU A 55 0.60 -18.74 19.49
N PRO A 56 0.33 -19.93 20.01
CA PRO A 56 0.40 -20.15 21.47
C PRO A 56 1.85 -20.04 21.96
N ASP A 57 1.98 -19.68 23.23
CA ASP A 57 3.27 -19.47 23.89
C ASP A 57 3.90 -20.83 24.24
N PHE A 58 4.60 -21.41 23.27
CA PHE A 58 5.39 -22.66 23.44
C PHE A 58 6.85 -22.35 23.12
N ASP A 59 7.77 -23.11 23.72
CA ASP A 59 9.24 -22.92 23.57
C ASP A 59 9.71 -22.94 22.11
N TRP A 60 8.96 -23.58 21.21
CA TRP A 60 9.33 -23.74 19.81
C TRP A 60 8.64 -22.72 18.89
N ASN A 61 7.78 -21.86 19.42
CA ASN A 61 7.06 -20.84 18.62
C ASN A 61 7.73 -19.48 18.76
N PRO A 62 7.79 -18.68 17.69
CA PRO A 62 8.12 -17.25 17.83
C PRO A 62 6.99 -16.50 18.54
N ASN A 63 7.32 -15.35 19.14
CA ASN A 63 6.32 -14.50 19.79
C ASN A 63 5.55 -13.69 18.75
N THR A 64 4.28 -13.96 18.59
CA THR A 64 3.44 -13.07 17.75
C THR A 64 3.39 -11.69 18.41
N LYS A 65 3.89 -10.64 17.73
CA LYS A 65 4.09 -9.33 18.38
C LYS A 65 3.45 -8.18 17.63
N LEU A 66 3.40 -8.26 16.32
CA LEU A 66 3.01 -7.12 15.48
C LEU A 66 2.09 -7.59 14.36
N VAL A 67 1.07 -6.80 14.07
CA VAL A 67 0.25 -6.96 12.86
C VAL A 67 0.58 -5.79 11.95
N CYS A 68 0.81 -6.08 10.66
CA CYS A 68 1.00 -5.06 9.64
C CYS A 68 -0.12 -5.15 8.61
N VAL A 69 -0.90 -4.08 8.45
CA VAL A 69 -1.88 -3.95 7.36
C VAL A 69 -1.37 -2.93 6.35
N GLU A 70 -1.80 -3.05 5.10
CA GLU A 70 -1.39 -2.14 4.02
C GLU A 70 -2.62 -1.42 3.46
N ASN A 71 -2.62 -0.10 3.44
CA ASN A 71 -3.77 0.67 2.93
C ASN A 71 -3.25 1.88 2.11
N THR A 72 -3.54 1.89 0.80
CA THR A 72 -4.26 0.89 -0.01
C THR A 72 -3.36 -0.27 -0.38
N VAL A 73 -3.93 -1.46 -0.59
CA VAL A 73 -3.16 -2.68 -0.90
C VAL A 73 -2.69 -2.66 -2.36
N ASN A 74 -1.40 -2.53 -2.57
CA ASN A 74 -0.80 -2.39 -3.91
C ASN A 74 -1.11 -3.61 -4.80
N LYS A 75 -0.79 -4.82 -4.32
CA LYS A 75 -1.02 -6.06 -5.09
C LYS A 75 -2.49 -6.48 -5.12
N GLY A 76 -3.32 -5.85 -4.30
CA GLY A 76 -4.77 -6.03 -4.30
C GLY A 76 -5.53 -5.08 -5.22
N GLY A 77 -4.83 -4.41 -6.16
CA GLY A 77 -5.50 -3.48 -7.08
C GLY A 77 -5.84 -2.14 -6.44
N GLY A 78 -5.11 -1.75 -5.40
CA GLY A 78 -5.42 -0.51 -4.68
C GLY A 78 -6.59 -0.66 -3.73
N ALA A 79 -6.87 -1.89 -3.28
CA ALA A 79 -7.98 -2.19 -2.37
C ALA A 79 -7.90 -1.37 -1.09
N VAL A 80 -9.06 -0.93 -0.60
CA VAL A 80 -9.19 -0.03 0.55
C VAL A 80 -9.83 -0.79 1.71
N TYR A 81 -9.21 -0.73 2.88
CA TYR A 81 -9.82 -1.26 4.12
C TYR A 81 -11.02 -0.41 4.52
N PRO A 82 -12.20 -1.02 4.74
CA PRO A 82 -13.27 -0.32 5.45
C PRO A 82 -12.79 0.11 6.84
N ILE A 83 -13.19 1.31 7.26
CA ILE A 83 -12.75 1.84 8.56
C ILE A 83 -13.19 0.92 9.72
N GLU A 84 -14.38 0.36 9.63
CA GLU A 84 -14.88 -0.55 10.68
C GLU A 84 -14.01 -1.81 10.78
N THR A 85 -13.59 -2.38 9.64
CA THR A 85 -12.66 -3.52 9.64
C THR A 85 -11.34 -3.16 10.34
N LEU A 86 -10.81 -1.95 10.10
CA LEU A 86 -9.58 -1.50 10.78
C LEU A 86 -9.79 -1.37 12.29
N LYS A 87 -10.97 -0.90 12.72
CA LYS A 87 -11.31 -0.82 14.14
C LYS A 87 -11.42 -2.21 14.78
N GLU A 88 -12.03 -3.16 14.07
CA GLU A 88 -12.13 -4.55 14.54
C GLU A 88 -10.76 -5.19 14.67
N ILE A 89 -9.88 -5.00 13.68
CA ILE A 89 -8.49 -5.48 13.75
C ILE A 89 -7.77 -4.83 14.93
N SER A 90 -7.95 -3.52 15.12
CA SER A 90 -7.33 -2.79 16.24
C SER A 90 -7.80 -3.37 17.59
N ALA A 91 -9.09 -3.65 17.71
CA ALA A 91 -9.64 -4.26 18.94
C ALA A 91 -9.05 -5.65 19.18
N ALA A 92 -8.99 -6.48 18.13
CA ALA A 92 -8.41 -7.83 18.22
C ALA A 92 -6.92 -7.75 18.62
N CYS A 93 -6.17 -6.81 18.05
CA CYS A 93 -4.77 -6.61 18.42
C CYS A 93 -4.64 -6.24 19.90
N LYS A 94 -5.44 -5.27 20.37
CA LYS A 94 -5.41 -4.82 21.78
C LYS A 94 -5.75 -5.95 22.74
N GLN A 95 -6.78 -6.74 22.42
CA GLN A 95 -7.20 -7.88 23.26
C GLN A 95 -6.10 -8.94 23.40
N ASN A 96 -5.23 -9.04 22.40
CA ASN A 96 -4.17 -10.04 22.37
C ASN A 96 -2.77 -9.45 22.62
N ASN A 97 -2.67 -8.21 23.11
CA ASN A 97 -1.42 -7.51 23.41
C ASN A 97 -0.48 -7.40 22.19
N LEU A 98 -1.05 -7.30 20.98
CA LEU A 98 -0.32 -7.12 19.74
C LEU A 98 -0.29 -5.62 19.37
N LEU A 99 0.78 -5.20 18.73
CA LEU A 99 0.89 -3.87 18.14
C LEU A 99 0.29 -3.91 16.73
N LEU A 100 -0.26 -2.77 16.28
CA LEU A 100 -0.81 -2.64 14.93
C LEU A 100 -0.12 -1.51 14.18
N HIS A 101 0.53 -1.86 13.07
CA HIS A 101 1.17 -0.91 12.16
C HIS A 101 0.40 -0.85 10.84
N CYS A 102 0.24 0.35 10.30
CA CYS A 102 -0.30 0.54 8.95
C CYS A 102 0.82 0.96 8.00
N ASP A 103 1.07 0.15 6.97
CA ASP A 103 1.77 0.63 5.77
C ASP A 103 0.77 1.47 4.99
N GLY A 104 0.79 2.76 5.24
CA GLY A 104 -0.11 3.74 4.64
C GLY A 104 0.53 4.44 3.44
N ALA A 105 1.31 3.70 2.64
CA ALA A 105 2.01 4.28 1.49
C ALA A 105 1.06 5.07 0.57
N ARG A 106 -0.23 4.70 0.54
CA ARG A 106 -1.26 5.43 -0.20
C ARG A 106 -2.49 5.72 0.67
N ILE A 107 -2.27 6.01 1.95
CA ILE A 107 -3.39 6.22 2.90
C ILE A 107 -4.32 7.36 2.44
N PHE A 108 -3.79 8.41 1.81
CA PHE A 108 -4.63 9.51 1.34
C PHE A 108 -5.54 9.08 0.19
N ASN A 109 -5.13 8.11 -0.64
CA ASN A 109 -6.04 7.50 -1.63
C ASN A 109 -7.19 6.76 -0.92
N ALA A 110 -6.88 6.00 0.14
CA ALA A 110 -7.92 5.32 0.91
C ALA A 110 -8.91 6.32 1.53
N LEU A 111 -8.39 7.38 2.15
CA LEU A 111 -9.22 8.42 2.78
C LEU A 111 -10.09 9.15 1.74
N THR A 112 -9.55 9.43 0.56
CA THR A 112 -10.32 10.01 -0.54
C THR A 112 -11.47 9.11 -0.96
N THR A 113 -11.21 7.81 -1.12
CA THR A 113 -12.25 6.83 -1.51
C THR A 113 -13.35 6.73 -0.45
N THR A 114 -12.99 6.74 0.82
CA THR A 114 -13.97 6.64 1.93
C THR A 114 -14.58 8.00 2.31
N GLN A 115 -14.18 9.07 1.63
CA GLN A 115 -14.62 10.44 1.92
C GLN A 115 -14.39 10.82 3.38
N SER A 116 -13.25 10.37 3.92
CA SER A 116 -12.89 10.54 5.33
C SER A 116 -11.67 11.45 5.46
N ASN A 117 -11.57 12.16 6.58
CA ASN A 117 -10.33 12.86 6.91
C ASN A 117 -9.45 11.98 7.82
N ALA A 118 -8.21 12.39 8.02
CA ALA A 118 -7.23 11.57 8.73
C ALA A 118 -7.59 11.33 10.22
N ASN A 119 -8.50 12.13 10.79
CA ASN A 119 -8.91 11.94 12.19
C ASN A 119 -9.59 10.60 12.44
N VAL A 120 -10.20 9.98 11.40
CA VAL A 120 -10.83 8.67 11.56
C VAL A 120 -9.82 7.58 11.93
N LEU A 121 -8.53 7.81 11.64
CA LEU A 121 -7.46 6.86 11.95
C LEU A 121 -6.97 6.98 13.40
N HIS A 122 -7.44 8.01 14.14
CA HIS A 122 -6.97 8.25 15.51
C HIS A 122 -7.30 7.05 16.41
N GLY A 123 -6.30 6.56 17.12
CA GLY A 123 -6.47 5.45 18.08
C GLY A 123 -6.59 4.06 17.47
N ILE A 124 -6.58 3.95 16.12
CA ILE A 124 -6.62 2.64 15.44
C ILE A 124 -5.23 2.01 15.46
N PHE A 125 -4.22 2.73 15.00
CA PHE A 125 -2.86 2.20 14.81
C PHE A 125 -1.91 2.67 15.91
N ASP A 126 -0.95 1.80 16.27
CA ASP A 126 0.19 2.21 17.10
C ASP A 126 1.18 3.03 16.29
N SER A 127 1.27 2.78 15.00
CA SER A 127 2.11 3.56 14.09
C SER A 127 1.61 3.42 12.65
N ILE A 128 1.93 4.44 11.85
CA ILE A 128 1.60 4.45 10.42
C ILE A 128 2.76 5.06 9.64
N SER A 129 3.14 4.43 8.54
CA SER A 129 4.03 5.03 7.54
C SER A 129 3.19 5.61 6.40
N VAL A 130 3.64 6.73 5.84
CA VAL A 130 2.89 7.47 4.81
C VAL A 130 3.87 7.96 3.74
N CYS A 131 3.66 7.60 2.48
CA CYS A 131 4.49 8.14 1.39
C CYS A 131 3.88 9.43 0.87
N ILE A 132 4.72 10.45 0.74
CA ILE A 132 4.35 11.73 0.11
C ILE A 132 4.80 11.74 -1.36
N SER A 133 5.73 10.85 -1.72
CA SER A 133 6.39 10.78 -3.04
C SER A 133 5.68 9.84 -4.03
N LYS A 134 4.40 9.56 -3.82
CA LYS A 134 3.57 8.76 -4.74
C LYS A 134 2.47 9.64 -5.33
N GLY A 135 1.21 9.34 -5.15
CA GLY A 135 0.09 10.12 -5.70
C GLY A 135 0.09 11.59 -5.29
N LEU A 136 0.68 11.92 -4.15
CA LEU A 136 0.78 13.32 -3.71
C LEU A 136 1.87 14.11 -4.47
N GLY A 137 2.78 13.44 -5.18
CA GLY A 137 3.68 14.10 -6.14
C GLY A 137 4.88 14.82 -5.55
N ALA A 138 5.20 14.65 -4.26
CA ALA A 138 6.45 15.21 -3.74
C ALA A 138 7.66 14.47 -4.34
N PRO A 139 8.80 15.13 -4.50
CA PRO A 139 9.97 14.51 -5.14
C PRO A 139 10.57 13.37 -4.30
N VAL A 140 10.32 13.37 -3.00
CA VAL A 140 10.81 12.36 -2.06
C VAL A 140 9.94 12.43 -0.80
N GLY A 141 9.96 11.39 -0.02
CA GLY A 141 9.47 11.49 1.34
C GLY A 141 8.56 10.35 1.76
N SER A 142 8.93 9.80 2.91
CA SER A 142 8.09 8.87 3.65
C SER A 142 8.11 9.33 5.10
N LEU A 143 6.94 9.48 5.68
CA LEU A 143 6.75 9.92 7.06
C LEU A 143 6.37 8.72 7.91
N LEU A 144 6.82 8.73 9.16
CA LEU A 144 6.40 7.74 10.14
C LEU A 144 5.76 8.48 11.32
N ALA A 145 4.52 8.13 11.64
CA ALA A 145 3.78 8.71 12.75
C ALA A 145 3.47 7.64 13.80
N GLY A 146 3.39 8.08 15.06
CA GLY A 146 3.13 7.22 16.21
C GLY A 146 3.39 7.95 17.50
N LYS A 147 3.28 7.26 18.61
CA LYS A 147 3.51 7.85 19.95
C LYS A 147 4.93 8.42 20.07
N LYS A 148 5.09 9.43 20.91
CA LYS A 148 6.34 10.19 21.08
C LYS A 148 7.56 9.28 21.36
N ASP A 149 7.42 8.33 22.27
CA ASP A 149 8.53 7.45 22.65
C ASP A 149 8.90 6.49 21.53
N PHE A 150 7.91 5.99 20.78
CA PHE A 150 8.13 5.19 19.60
C PHE A 150 8.94 5.99 18.55
N ILE A 151 8.53 7.23 18.28
CA ILE A 151 9.24 8.09 17.30
C ILE A 151 10.66 8.41 17.77
N LYS A 152 10.85 8.63 19.08
CA LYS A 152 12.19 8.85 19.66
C LYS A 152 13.11 7.64 19.39
N LYS A 153 12.60 6.42 19.56
CA LYS A 153 13.32 5.16 19.23
C LYS A 153 13.62 5.10 17.72
N CYS A 154 12.61 5.40 16.90
CA CYS A 154 12.74 5.36 15.43
C CYS A 154 13.80 6.33 14.91
N ARG A 155 13.96 7.52 15.51
CA ARG A 155 14.99 8.48 15.10
C ARG A 155 16.41 7.90 15.28
N LYS A 156 16.64 7.14 16.35
CA LYS A 156 17.94 6.47 16.58
C LYS A 156 18.17 5.39 15.52
N ILE A 157 17.13 4.57 15.27
CA ILE A 157 17.18 3.51 14.24
C ILE A 157 17.44 4.14 12.85
N ARG A 158 16.70 5.20 12.52
CA ARG A 158 16.88 5.94 11.26
C ARG A 158 18.33 6.39 11.09
N LYS A 159 18.94 6.95 12.13
CA LYS A 159 20.34 7.40 12.07
C LYS A 159 21.28 6.21 11.84
N ALA A 160 21.09 5.12 12.57
CA ALA A 160 21.92 3.92 12.45
C ALA A 160 21.84 3.28 11.06
N LEU A 161 20.66 3.36 10.42
CA LEU A 161 20.41 2.80 9.08
C LEU A 161 20.75 3.77 7.93
N GLY A 162 21.41 4.91 8.24
CA GLY A 162 21.84 5.85 7.21
C GLY A 162 20.81 6.90 6.81
N GLY A 163 19.60 6.89 7.39
CA GLY A 163 18.52 7.80 7.02
C GLY A 163 18.52 9.15 7.72
N GLY A 164 19.61 9.51 8.40
CA GLY A 164 19.69 10.76 9.16
C GLY A 164 20.16 11.94 8.32
N MET A 165 19.40 12.27 7.27
CA MET A 165 19.72 13.36 6.34
C MET A 165 19.75 14.72 7.04
N ARG A 166 20.75 15.54 6.71
CA ARG A 166 20.85 16.94 7.12
C ARG A 166 20.17 17.83 6.07
N GLN A 167 19.80 19.04 6.50
CA GLN A 167 19.18 20.05 5.63
C GLN A 167 17.99 19.50 4.83
N SER A 168 17.21 18.61 5.45
CA SER A 168 16.02 18.01 4.82
C SER A 168 14.86 19.00 4.68
N GLY A 169 15.00 20.24 5.16
CA GLY A 169 13.96 21.27 5.05
C GLY A 169 13.52 21.55 3.61
N TYR A 170 14.42 21.51 2.64
CA TYR A 170 14.06 21.67 1.22
C TYR A 170 13.06 20.61 0.78
N LEU A 171 13.35 19.36 1.13
CA LEU A 171 12.47 18.23 0.78
C LEU A 171 11.16 18.28 1.58
N ALA A 172 11.24 18.68 2.85
CA ALA A 172 10.07 18.83 3.70
C ALA A 172 9.12 19.93 3.19
N ALA A 173 9.67 21.01 2.65
CA ALA A 173 8.86 22.09 2.05
C ALA A 173 8.04 21.56 0.87
N ALA A 174 8.66 20.75 0.00
CA ALA A 174 7.93 20.10 -1.10
C ALA A 174 6.85 19.15 -0.59
N CYS A 175 7.13 18.42 0.49
CA CYS A 175 6.15 17.53 1.12
C CYS A 175 4.96 18.31 1.71
N ILE A 176 5.22 19.46 2.34
CA ILE A 176 4.17 20.33 2.88
C ILE A 176 3.29 20.83 1.73
N TYR A 177 3.92 21.34 0.66
CA TYR A 177 3.19 21.79 -0.52
C TYR A 177 2.26 20.69 -1.06
N ALA A 178 2.78 19.46 -1.17
CA ALA A 178 2.01 18.32 -1.67
C ALA A 178 0.80 18.01 -0.76
N LEU A 179 1.00 18.06 0.57
CA LEU A 179 -0.09 17.82 1.52
C LEU A 179 -1.16 18.92 1.45
N ASP A 180 -0.74 20.17 1.26
CA ASP A 180 -1.67 21.30 1.22
C ASP A 180 -2.45 21.38 -0.10
N ASN A 181 -1.89 20.85 -1.21
CA ASN A 181 -2.43 21.12 -2.54
C ASN A 181 -2.86 19.87 -3.33
N HIS A 182 -2.41 18.66 -2.96
CA HIS A 182 -2.59 17.50 -3.83
C HIS A 182 -3.52 16.41 -3.29
N ILE A 183 -4.02 16.54 -2.06
CA ILE A 183 -4.91 15.50 -1.49
C ILE A 183 -6.24 15.45 -2.26
N GLU A 184 -6.87 16.61 -2.45
CA GLU A 184 -8.19 16.67 -3.10
C GLU A 184 -8.14 16.17 -4.54
N ARG A 185 -7.03 16.42 -5.25
CA ARG A 185 -6.91 16.01 -6.65
C ARG A 185 -6.78 14.49 -6.83
N LEU A 186 -6.50 13.73 -5.76
CA LEU A 186 -6.45 12.25 -5.84
C LEU A 186 -7.77 11.68 -6.37
N GLN A 187 -8.90 12.37 -6.14
CA GLN A 187 -10.19 11.98 -6.72
C GLN A 187 -10.11 11.87 -8.24
N GLN A 188 -9.39 12.79 -8.91
CA GLN A 188 -9.24 12.74 -10.37
C GLN A 188 -8.47 11.50 -10.80
N ASP A 189 -7.42 11.11 -10.04
CA ASP A 189 -6.67 9.88 -10.33
C ASP A 189 -7.59 8.66 -10.24
N HIS A 190 -8.49 8.63 -9.24
CA HIS A 190 -9.45 7.52 -9.07
C HIS A 190 -10.43 7.46 -10.25
N LEU A 191 -10.99 8.61 -10.66
CA LEU A 191 -11.89 8.68 -11.81
C LEU A 191 -11.19 8.20 -13.10
N ASN A 192 -9.94 8.60 -13.28
CA ASN A 192 -9.13 8.17 -14.42
C ASN A 192 -8.90 6.65 -14.39
N ALA A 193 -8.59 6.09 -13.22
CA ALA A 193 -8.40 4.64 -13.06
C ALA A 193 -9.71 3.89 -13.35
N GLN A 194 -10.85 4.40 -12.90
CA GLN A 194 -12.16 3.78 -13.16
C GLN A 194 -12.47 3.74 -14.67
N LYS A 195 -12.19 4.83 -15.41
CA LYS A 195 -12.34 4.85 -16.87
C LYS A 195 -11.50 3.77 -17.53
N LEU A 196 -10.22 3.64 -17.10
CA LEU A 196 -9.34 2.58 -17.60
C LEU A 196 -9.87 1.18 -17.25
N GLY A 197 -10.33 0.99 -16.02
CA GLY A 197 -10.90 -0.29 -15.58
C GLY A 197 -12.09 -0.71 -16.44
N THR A 198 -12.99 0.23 -16.74
CA THR A 198 -14.15 -0.02 -17.60
C THR A 198 -13.73 -0.37 -19.02
N ALA A 199 -12.77 0.37 -19.60
CA ALA A 199 -12.27 0.08 -20.95
C ALA A 199 -11.61 -1.31 -21.01
N LEU A 200 -10.85 -1.66 -19.97
CA LEU A 200 -10.19 -2.97 -19.88
C LEU A 200 -11.19 -4.12 -19.76
N GLN A 201 -12.32 -3.92 -19.04
CA GLN A 201 -13.37 -4.94 -18.95
C GLN A 201 -14.01 -5.24 -20.30
N ASN A 202 -13.97 -4.27 -21.23
CA ASN A 202 -14.53 -4.42 -22.58
C ASN A 202 -13.47 -4.83 -23.63
N CYS A 203 -12.20 -4.94 -23.25
CA CYS A 203 -11.11 -5.32 -24.13
C CYS A 203 -11.07 -6.84 -24.29
N SER A 204 -11.09 -7.32 -25.55
CA SER A 204 -11.17 -8.77 -25.84
C SER A 204 -9.96 -9.57 -25.35
N LEU A 205 -8.83 -8.91 -25.14
CA LEU A 205 -7.57 -9.55 -24.71
C LEU A 205 -7.46 -9.63 -23.17
N VAL A 206 -8.43 -9.06 -22.43
CA VAL A 206 -8.39 -8.99 -20.97
C VAL A 206 -9.34 -10.05 -20.39
N LYS A 207 -8.80 -10.91 -19.51
CA LYS A 207 -9.56 -12.01 -18.89
C LYS A 207 -10.37 -11.53 -17.68
N SER A 208 -9.78 -10.65 -16.89
CA SER A 208 -10.43 -10.13 -15.68
C SER A 208 -9.74 -8.84 -15.24
N VAL A 209 -10.48 -8.00 -14.53
CA VAL A 209 -9.97 -6.76 -13.95
C VAL A 209 -10.32 -6.78 -12.46
N LEU A 210 -9.35 -6.55 -11.57
CA LEU A 210 -9.63 -6.42 -10.14
C LEU A 210 -10.50 -5.18 -9.89
N PRO A 211 -11.32 -5.17 -8.84
CA PRO A 211 -12.12 -3.98 -8.52
C PRO A 211 -11.25 -2.73 -8.42
N THR A 212 -11.54 -1.72 -9.23
CA THR A 212 -10.78 -0.47 -9.29
C THR A 212 -11.35 0.52 -8.28
N GLN A 213 -10.79 0.54 -7.08
CA GLN A 213 -11.27 1.37 -5.98
C GLN A 213 -10.53 2.71 -5.87
N THR A 214 -9.27 2.74 -6.34
CA THR A 214 -8.40 3.90 -6.22
C THR A 214 -7.66 4.15 -7.54
N ASN A 215 -6.42 4.53 -7.47
CA ASN A 215 -5.61 4.90 -8.63
C ASN A 215 -4.82 3.73 -9.25
N ILE A 216 -5.09 2.51 -8.83
CA ILE A 216 -4.39 1.31 -9.34
C ILE A 216 -5.40 0.42 -10.06
N VAL A 217 -5.05 0.01 -11.28
CA VAL A 217 -5.82 -0.95 -12.08
C VAL A 217 -4.92 -2.17 -12.33
N ILE A 218 -5.33 -3.34 -11.85
CA ILE A 218 -4.65 -4.61 -12.12
C ILE A 218 -5.61 -5.50 -12.90
N PHE A 219 -5.11 -6.09 -13.97
CA PHE A 219 -5.92 -6.94 -14.83
C PHE A 219 -5.10 -8.11 -15.35
N GLU A 220 -5.80 -9.16 -15.78
CA GLU A 220 -5.20 -10.41 -16.22
C GLU A 220 -5.34 -10.56 -17.73
N VAL A 221 -4.28 -11.02 -18.37
CA VAL A 221 -4.17 -11.29 -19.80
C VAL A 221 -3.47 -12.64 -20.01
N ASP A 222 -3.41 -13.15 -21.23
CA ASP A 222 -2.67 -14.39 -21.51
C ASP A 222 -1.17 -14.24 -21.25
N ASN A 223 -0.59 -13.13 -21.70
CA ASN A 223 0.85 -12.85 -21.56
C ASN A 223 1.05 -11.35 -21.42
N SER A 224 1.53 -10.95 -20.25
CA SER A 224 1.67 -9.53 -19.89
C SER A 224 2.72 -8.80 -20.72
N GLN A 225 3.80 -9.50 -21.13
CA GLN A 225 4.85 -8.90 -21.96
C GLN A 225 4.32 -8.63 -23.37
N THR A 226 3.61 -9.60 -23.96
CA THR A 226 3.00 -9.43 -25.28
C THR A 226 1.99 -8.29 -25.26
N PHE A 227 1.14 -8.23 -24.25
CA PHE A 227 0.16 -7.14 -24.09
C PHE A 227 0.86 -5.78 -23.96
N ALA A 228 1.92 -5.70 -23.15
CA ALA A 228 2.67 -4.47 -22.99
C ALA A 228 3.33 -4.01 -24.30
N GLN A 229 3.87 -4.95 -25.09
CA GLN A 229 4.45 -4.65 -26.41
C GLN A 229 3.37 -4.12 -27.38
N LEU A 230 2.19 -4.72 -27.36
CA LEU A 230 1.08 -4.27 -28.20
C LEU A 230 0.66 -2.83 -27.88
N LEU A 231 0.58 -2.50 -26.57
CA LEU A 231 0.27 -1.13 -26.14
C LEU A 231 1.42 -0.17 -26.52
N LEU A 232 2.67 -0.63 -26.43
CA LEU A 232 3.83 0.20 -26.77
C LEU A 232 3.81 0.60 -28.26
N GLN A 233 3.30 -0.24 -29.16
CA GLN A 233 3.12 0.10 -30.57
C GLN A 233 2.18 1.29 -30.76
N ASN A 234 1.35 1.56 -29.77
CA ASN A 234 0.46 2.71 -29.70
C ASN A 234 1.01 3.83 -28.81
N ASN A 235 2.30 3.79 -28.47
CA ASN A 235 2.99 4.74 -27.58
C ASN A 235 2.34 4.80 -26.19
N ILE A 236 1.83 3.65 -25.70
CA ILE A 236 1.30 3.50 -24.35
C ILE A 236 2.22 2.55 -23.59
N ARG A 237 2.81 3.03 -22.49
CA ARG A 237 3.72 2.24 -21.65
C ARG A 237 2.97 1.74 -20.43
N VAL A 238 3.04 0.43 -20.20
CA VAL A 238 2.46 -0.20 -19.01
C VAL A 238 3.49 -1.15 -18.39
N GLN A 239 3.28 -1.49 -17.15
CA GLN A 239 4.22 -2.33 -16.40
C GLN A 239 3.66 -3.75 -16.27
N PRO A 240 4.27 -4.76 -16.93
CA PRO A 240 3.99 -6.15 -16.59
C PRO A 240 4.24 -6.37 -15.09
N PHE A 241 3.28 -6.98 -14.42
CA PHE A 241 3.29 -7.14 -12.97
C PHE A 241 3.60 -8.58 -12.56
N SER A 242 3.22 -9.51 -13.42
CA SER A 242 3.56 -10.94 -13.35
C SER A 242 3.48 -11.49 -14.77
N PRO A 243 3.72 -12.79 -15.01
CA PRO A 243 3.60 -13.34 -16.36
C PRO A 243 2.23 -13.11 -17.03
N THR A 244 1.15 -13.03 -16.23
CA THR A 244 -0.21 -12.86 -16.76
C THR A 244 -0.89 -11.58 -16.28
N GLN A 245 -0.26 -10.78 -15.41
CA GLN A 245 -0.89 -9.57 -14.88
C GLN A 245 -0.17 -8.33 -15.35
N VAL A 246 -0.96 -7.28 -15.62
CA VAL A 246 -0.48 -5.93 -15.94
C VAL A 246 -1.04 -4.98 -14.91
N ARG A 247 -0.24 -3.99 -14.52
CA ARG A 247 -0.66 -2.93 -13.61
C ARG A 247 -0.54 -1.56 -14.29
N MET A 248 -1.61 -0.79 -14.21
CA MET A 248 -1.63 0.63 -14.57
C MET A 248 -1.85 1.47 -13.31
N VAL A 249 -1.20 2.62 -13.23
CA VAL A 249 -1.32 3.54 -12.08
C VAL A 249 -1.55 4.94 -12.63
N THR A 250 -2.64 5.58 -12.22
CA THR A 250 -2.93 6.97 -12.59
C THR A 250 -2.33 7.90 -11.53
N HIS A 251 -1.88 9.06 -11.99
CA HIS A 251 -1.23 10.06 -11.13
C HIS A 251 -1.29 11.44 -11.79
N LEU A 252 -0.78 12.45 -11.12
CA LEU A 252 -0.94 13.86 -11.50
C LEU A 252 -0.37 14.22 -12.88
N ASP A 253 0.57 13.43 -13.40
CA ASP A 253 1.17 13.68 -14.71
C ASP A 253 0.38 13.02 -15.85
N ILE A 254 -0.77 12.43 -15.58
CA ILE A 254 -1.61 11.76 -16.58
C ILE A 254 -2.89 12.61 -16.78
N SER A 255 -3.02 13.16 -17.97
CA SER A 255 -4.15 14.03 -18.32
C SER A 255 -5.38 13.19 -18.72
N GLU A 256 -6.56 13.81 -18.65
CA GLU A 256 -7.80 13.19 -19.13
C GLU A 256 -7.74 12.81 -20.61
N ASN A 257 -7.06 13.62 -21.43
CA ASN A 257 -6.94 13.34 -22.88
C ASN A 257 -6.09 12.09 -23.12
N GLU A 258 -5.04 11.88 -22.31
CA GLU A 258 -4.25 10.65 -22.40
C GLU A 258 -5.08 9.45 -21.99
N ILE A 259 -5.90 9.58 -20.94
CA ILE A 259 -6.81 8.49 -20.51
C ILE A 259 -7.81 8.16 -21.64
N LYS A 260 -8.45 9.18 -22.25
CA LYS A 260 -9.36 8.97 -23.37
C LYS A 260 -8.67 8.23 -24.52
N ARG A 261 -7.44 8.63 -24.84
CA ARG A 261 -6.64 7.97 -25.88
C ARG A 261 -6.38 6.50 -25.54
N VAL A 262 -5.97 6.21 -24.31
CA VAL A 262 -5.72 4.82 -23.88
C VAL A 262 -7.02 4.01 -23.99
N CYS A 263 -8.14 4.53 -23.49
CA CYS A 263 -9.44 3.84 -23.59
C CYS A 263 -9.79 3.52 -25.05
N SER A 264 -9.62 4.50 -25.96
CA SER A 264 -9.92 4.30 -27.38
C SER A 264 -9.02 3.23 -28.04
N VAL A 265 -7.78 3.07 -27.57
CA VAL A 265 -6.90 2.00 -28.06
C VAL A 265 -7.38 0.66 -27.51
N LEU A 266 -7.69 0.58 -26.22
CA LEU A 266 -8.15 -0.67 -25.58
C LEU A 266 -9.44 -1.20 -26.21
N GLU A 267 -10.35 -0.30 -26.61
CA GLU A 267 -11.62 -0.66 -27.25
C GLU A 267 -11.43 -1.31 -28.64
N LYS A 268 -10.27 -1.13 -29.26
CA LYS A 268 -9.95 -1.67 -30.59
C LYS A 268 -9.16 -2.99 -30.51
N LEU A 269 -8.74 -3.38 -29.32
CA LEU A 269 -8.01 -4.62 -29.07
C LEU A 269 -8.98 -5.73 -28.62
#